data_3db3846e5c0b73d547aed561cd72d9f0
#
_entry.id   3db3846e5c0b73d547aed561cd72d9f0
#
_cell.length_a   1.000
_cell.length_b   1.000
_cell.length_c   1.000
_cell.angle_alpha   90.00
_cell.angle_beta   90.00
_cell.angle_gamma   90.00
#
_symmetry.space_group_name_H-M   'P 1'
#
loop_
_entity.id
_entity.type
_entity.pdbx_description
1 polymer ?
#
loop_
_entity_poly.entity_id
_entity_poly.type
_entity_poly.pdbx_seq_one_letter_code
_entity_poly.pdbx_strand_id
1 'polypeptide(L)'
;MNMSEPLINKVAASGIITLNPEDYYPKEEMAVFDLKDYLFMGLILKEKDFREALKNQDWDKYKGRHVAVTCSADAIIPVWAYMLAASYLEPVAGEIVMGDEKELQKKLFLKNISTIDPADFADKRVVVKGCGETPIGDYVYMEITRLLRPVAKSIMYGEPCSTVPIFKKK
;
A
#
# COMPACT_ATOMS: atom_id res chain seq x y z
N MET A 1 16.11 -30.64 45.23
CA MET A 1 15.70 -29.24 44.96
C MET A 1 16.10 -28.93 43.54
N ASN A 2 15.18 -29.10 42.59
CA ASN A 2 15.38 -28.66 41.19
C ASN A 2 14.98 -27.19 41.11
N MET A 3 15.97 -26.33 41.06
CA MET A 3 15.77 -24.94 40.69
C MET A 3 15.53 -24.92 39.19
N SER A 4 14.27 -24.76 38.78
CA SER A 4 13.91 -24.47 37.37
C SER A 4 14.49 -23.11 37.01
N GLU A 5 15.51 -23.09 36.15
CA GLU A 5 15.98 -21.85 35.52
C GLU A 5 14.80 -21.17 34.83
N PRO A 6 14.60 -19.86 35.07
CA PRO A 6 13.54 -19.14 34.36
C PRO A 6 13.81 -19.21 32.86
N LEU A 7 12.81 -19.60 32.08
CA LEU A 7 12.83 -19.55 30.61
C LEU A 7 13.03 -18.11 30.20
N ILE A 8 14.30 -17.71 30.03
CA ILE A 8 14.67 -16.40 29.48
C ILE A 8 14.21 -16.40 28.04
N ASN A 9 13.29 -15.52 27.72
CA ASN A 9 12.91 -15.29 26.32
C ASN A 9 14.12 -14.73 25.56
N LYS A 10 14.89 -15.61 24.92
CA LYS A 10 16.13 -15.27 24.20
C LYS A 10 15.92 -14.23 23.09
N VAL A 11 14.70 -14.12 22.57
CA VAL A 11 14.34 -13.12 21.54
C VAL A 11 14.28 -11.73 22.17
N ALA A 12 13.66 -11.58 23.35
CA ALA A 12 13.61 -10.31 24.07
C ALA A 12 15.00 -9.85 24.54
N ALA A 13 15.89 -10.80 24.90
CA ALA A 13 17.25 -10.51 25.34
C ALA A 13 18.22 -10.22 24.16
N SER A 14 17.87 -10.57 22.91
CA SER A 14 18.76 -10.47 21.75
C SER A 14 18.92 -9.06 21.19
N GLY A 15 18.08 -8.09 21.61
CA GLY A 15 18.03 -6.75 21.03
C GLY A 15 17.55 -6.74 19.57
N ILE A 16 16.83 -7.78 19.15
CA ILE A 16 16.19 -7.87 17.84
C ILE A 16 14.83 -7.19 17.92
N ILE A 17 14.56 -6.33 16.93
CA ILE A 17 13.25 -5.72 16.73
C ILE A 17 12.59 -6.41 15.55
N THR A 18 11.35 -6.85 15.72
CA THR A 18 10.52 -7.37 14.62
C THR A 18 9.65 -6.26 14.05
N LEU A 19 9.76 -6.04 12.76
CA LEU A 19 8.86 -5.19 11.99
C LEU A 19 7.87 -6.09 11.26
N ASN A 20 6.58 -5.93 11.55
CA ASN A 20 5.52 -6.65 10.87
C ASN A 20 4.89 -5.78 9.77
N PRO A 21 5.07 -6.12 8.48
CA PRO A 21 4.47 -5.33 7.39
C PRO A 21 2.94 -5.28 7.42
N GLU A 22 2.26 -6.28 8.01
CA GLU A 22 0.80 -6.30 8.11
C GLU A 22 0.25 -5.13 8.94
N ASP A 23 1.04 -4.57 9.88
CA ASP A 23 0.62 -3.42 10.70
C ASP A 23 0.39 -2.16 9.86
N TYR A 24 0.95 -2.11 8.66
CA TYR A 24 0.85 -1.01 7.69
C TYR A 24 -0.08 -1.31 6.53
N TYR A 25 -0.76 -2.45 6.54
CA TYR A 25 -1.69 -2.82 5.48
C TYR A 25 -2.83 -1.78 5.39
N PRO A 26 -3.19 -1.30 4.18
CA PRO A 26 -4.29 -0.36 4.01
C PRO A 26 -5.61 -0.96 4.50
N LYS A 27 -6.29 -0.24 5.40
CA LYS A 27 -7.58 -0.65 5.98
C LYS A 27 -8.73 0.22 5.50
N GLU A 28 -8.41 1.26 4.76
CA GLU A 28 -9.36 2.24 4.24
C GLU A 28 -10.20 1.62 3.12
N GLU A 29 -11.44 2.06 3.01
CA GLU A 29 -12.32 1.64 1.95
C GLU A 29 -11.84 2.14 0.58
N MET A 30 -11.77 1.24 -0.37
CA MET A 30 -11.42 1.53 -1.76
C MET A 30 -12.65 1.44 -2.66
N ALA A 31 -12.63 2.19 -3.74
CA ALA A 31 -13.63 2.14 -4.81
C ALA A 31 -12.96 2.26 -6.18
N VAL A 32 -13.66 1.82 -7.20
CA VAL A 32 -13.22 1.94 -8.59
C VAL A 32 -14.16 2.87 -9.33
N PHE A 33 -13.58 3.85 -10.02
CA PHE A 33 -14.27 4.67 -11.01
C PHE A 33 -13.83 4.21 -12.41
N ASP A 34 -14.70 3.43 -13.07
CA ASP A 34 -14.39 2.83 -14.35
C ASP A 34 -15.00 3.63 -15.51
N LEU A 35 -14.13 4.18 -16.35
CA LEU A 35 -14.53 4.98 -17.51
C LEU A 35 -15.27 4.16 -18.57
N LYS A 36 -15.19 2.81 -18.53
CA LYS A 36 -15.95 1.96 -19.46
C LYS A 36 -17.45 2.20 -19.40
N ASP A 37 -17.97 2.56 -18.20
CA ASP A 37 -19.39 2.77 -17.96
C ASP A 37 -19.94 4.00 -18.68
N TYR A 38 -19.04 4.85 -19.22
CA TYR A 38 -19.36 6.09 -19.94
C TYR A 38 -19.06 6.01 -21.43
N LEU A 39 -18.64 4.84 -21.93
CA LEU A 39 -18.30 4.65 -23.34
C LEU A 39 -19.55 4.45 -24.19
N PHE A 40 -19.62 5.21 -25.30
CA PHE A 40 -20.59 4.94 -26.34
C PHE A 40 -20.20 3.65 -27.08
N MET A 41 -21.13 2.68 -27.14
CA MET A 41 -20.92 1.35 -27.71
C MET A 41 -19.68 0.60 -27.17
N GLY A 42 -19.25 0.93 -25.97
CA GLY A 42 -18.08 0.29 -25.33
C GLY A 42 -16.72 0.69 -25.95
N LEU A 43 -16.67 1.68 -26.81
CA LEU A 43 -15.47 2.00 -27.59
C LEU A 43 -15.04 3.47 -27.52
N ILE A 44 -15.99 4.40 -27.48
CA ILE A 44 -15.72 5.83 -27.67
C ILE A 44 -16.27 6.64 -26.50
N LEU A 45 -15.43 7.45 -25.90
CA LEU A 45 -15.84 8.44 -24.91
C LEU A 45 -16.25 9.74 -25.63
N LYS A 46 -17.55 10.05 -25.60
CA LYS A 46 -18.08 11.30 -26.16
C LYS A 46 -18.06 12.39 -25.10
N GLU A 47 -17.36 13.50 -25.35
CA GLU A 47 -17.15 14.56 -24.35
C GLU A 47 -18.47 15.09 -23.76
N LYS A 48 -19.45 15.42 -24.60
CA LYS A 48 -20.73 15.99 -24.15
C LYS A 48 -21.49 15.02 -23.22
N ASP A 49 -21.56 13.75 -23.63
CA ASP A 49 -22.29 12.71 -22.90
C ASP A 49 -21.59 12.44 -21.55
N PHE A 50 -20.27 12.38 -21.55
CA PHE A 50 -19.49 12.16 -20.35
C PHE A 50 -19.63 13.33 -19.36
N ARG A 51 -19.55 14.56 -19.81
CA ARG A 51 -19.77 15.75 -18.95
C ARG A 51 -21.16 15.76 -18.35
N GLU A 52 -22.17 15.40 -19.11
CA GLU A 52 -23.56 15.30 -18.63
C GLU A 52 -23.70 14.18 -17.58
N ALA A 53 -23.14 13.00 -17.87
CA ALA A 53 -23.14 11.88 -16.92
C ALA A 53 -22.48 12.23 -15.59
N LEU A 54 -21.32 12.92 -15.61
CA LEU A 54 -20.62 13.33 -14.39
C LEU A 54 -21.40 14.35 -13.57
N LYS A 55 -22.18 15.26 -14.22
CA LYS A 55 -23.04 16.19 -13.51
C LYS A 55 -24.17 15.51 -12.76
N ASN A 56 -24.68 14.40 -13.29
CA ASN A 56 -25.79 13.64 -12.72
C ASN A 56 -25.34 12.46 -11.86
N GLN A 57 -24.01 12.27 -11.72
CA GLN A 57 -23.41 11.20 -10.94
C GLN A 57 -23.65 11.42 -9.44
N ASP A 58 -24.00 10.37 -8.73
CA ASP A 58 -23.94 10.34 -7.26
C ASP A 58 -22.48 10.22 -6.81
N TRP A 59 -21.91 11.34 -6.35
CA TRP A 59 -20.55 11.43 -5.86
C TRP A 59 -20.41 11.02 -4.40
N ASP A 60 -21.51 10.99 -3.64
CA ASP A 60 -21.49 10.60 -2.23
C ASP A 60 -21.02 9.15 -2.03
N LYS A 61 -21.19 8.30 -3.04
CA LYS A 61 -20.68 6.92 -3.01
C LYS A 61 -19.14 6.82 -2.91
N TYR A 62 -18.43 7.90 -3.24
CA TYR A 62 -16.96 7.96 -3.15
C TYR A 62 -16.48 8.73 -1.93
N LYS A 63 -17.39 9.26 -1.13
CA LYS A 63 -17.05 10.11 0.01
C LYS A 63 -16.20 9.38 1.04
N GLY A 64 -15.01 9.93 1.29
CA GLY A 64 -14.05 9.36 2.24
C GLY A 64 -13.35 8.08 1.78
N ARG A 65 -13.67 7.56 0.58
CA ARG A 65 -13.01 6.39 0.00
C ARG A 65 -11.79 6.78 -0.82
N HIS A 66 -10.83 5.86 -0.91
CA HIS A 66 -9.77 5.96 -1.90
C HIS A 66 -10.25 5.41 -3.24
N VAL A 67 -9.92 6.07 -4.34
CA VAL A 67 -10.52 5.76 -5.64
C VAL A 67 -9.45 5.46 -6.69
N ALA A 68 -9.56 4.29 -7.31
CA ALA A 68 -8.85 3.93 -8.53
C ALA A 68 -9.66 4.41 -9.74
N VAL A 69 -9.05 5.19 -10.61
CA VAL A 69 -9.64 5.64 -11.88
C VAL A 69 -9.04 4.84 -13.01
N THR A 70 -9.86 4.06 -13.69
CA THR A 70 -9.43 3.13 -14.72
C THR A 70 -10.37 3.13 -15.93
N CYS A 71 -9.98 2.45 -16.97
CA CYS A 71 -10.89 1.96 -18.01
C CYS A 71 -10.61 0.48 -18.25
N SER A 72 -11.54 -0.38 -17.86
CA SER A 72 -11.40 -1.83 -18.03
C SER A 72 -11.80 -2.33 -19.41
N ALA A 73 -12.25 -1.43 -20.31
CA ALA A 73 -12.49 -1.75 -21.71
C ALA A 73 -11.24 -1.51 -22.57
N ASP A 74 -11.12 -2.23 -23.68
CA ASP A 74 -10.10 -1.97 -24.71
C ASP A 74 -10.51 -0.75 -25.55
N ALA A 75 -10.33 0.43 -24.97
CA ALA A 75 -10.69 1.71 -25.58
C ALA A 75 -9.61 2.75 -25.34
N ILE A 76 -9.45 3.66 -26.29
CA ILE A 76 -8.55 4.81 -26.17
C ILE A 76 -9.28 5.92 -25.44
N ILE A 77 -8.86 6.21 -24.19
CA ILE A 77 -9.43 7.27 -23.37
C ILE A 77 -8.59 8.54 -23.52
N PRO A 78 -9.19 9.66 -23.92
CA PRO A 78 -8.49 10.93 -23.96
C PRO A 78 -8.01 11.36 -22.57
N VAL A 79 -6.84 11.97 -22.49
CA VAL A 79 -6.22 12.41 -21.21
C VAL A 79 -7.14 13.34 -20.42
N TRP A 80 -7.87 14.23 -21.09
CA TRP A 80 -8.80 15.17 -20.44
C TRP A 80 -9.92 14.45 -19.66
N ALA A 81 -10.29 13.21 -20.03
CA ALA A 81 -11.33 12.46 -19.34
C ALA A 81 -10.88 12.05 -17.95
N TYR A 82 -9.63 11.62 -17.79
CA TYR A 82 -9.04 11.35 -16.48
C TYR A 82 -8.93 12.61 -15.64
N MET A 83 -8.51 13.72 -16.24
CA MET A 83 -8.45 15.03 -15.56
C MET A 83 -9.83 15.46 -15.07
N LEU A 84 -10.86 15.30 -15.91
CA LEU A 84 -12.23 15.66 -15.57
C LEU A 84 -12.77 14.76 -14.44
N ALA A 85 -12.58 13.45 -14.51
CA ALA A 85 -12.95 12.52 -13.44
C ALA A 85 -12.26 12.90 -12.12
N ALA A 86 -10.96 13.17 -12.15
CA ALA A 86 -10.21 13.60 -10.98
C ALA A 86 -10.75 14.89 -10.37
N SER A 87 -11.17 15.86 -11.20
CA SER A 87 -11.73 17.13 -10.73
C SER A 87 -13.06 16.99 -9.98
N TYR A 88 -13.85 15.97 -10.30
CA TYR A 88 -15.08 15.65 -9.58
C TYR A 88 -14.84 14.80 -8.33
N LEU A 89 -13.82 13.93 -8.36
CA LEU A 89 -13.49 13.06 -7.23
C LEU A 89 -12.74 13.80 -6.13
N GLU A 90 -11.91 14.79 -6.47
CA GLU A 90 -11.03 15.50 -5.53
C GLU A 90 -11.77 16.05 -4.30
N PRO A 91 -12.95 16.68 -4.41
CA PRO A 91 -13.65 17.23 -3.25
C PRO A 91 -14.24 16.18 -2.30
N VAL A 92 -14.38 14.92 -2.72
CA VAL A 92 -15.11 13.90 -1.98
C VAL A 92 -14.27 12.68 -1.62
N ALA A 93 -13.34 12.30 -2.49
CA ALA A 93 -12.50 11.11 -2.31
C ALA A 93 -11.26 11.41 -1.42
N GLY A 94 -10.66 10.35 -0.90
CA GLY A 94 -9.33 10.43 -0.28
C GLY A 94 -8.23 10.44 -1.36
N GLU A 95 -7.41 9.38 -1.43
CA GLU A 95 -6.45 9.26 -2.53
C GLU A 95 -7.17 8.94 -3.85
N ILE A 96 -6.68 9.53 -4.94
CA ILE A 96 -7.13 9.24 -6.30
C ILE A 96 -5.92 8.73 -7.07
N VAL A 97 -6.05 7.57 -7.68
CA VAL A 97 -4.95 6.91 -8.40
C VAL A 97 -5.42 6.49 -9.77
N MET A 98 -4.66 6.84 -10.80
CA MET A 98 -4.87 6.26 -12.13
C MET A 98 -4.34 4.83 -12.15
N GLY A 99 -5.22 3.89 -12.44
CA GLY A 99 -4.91 2.46 -12.44
C GLY A 99 -6.04 1.62 -11.88
N ASP A 100 -5.77 0.34 -11.66
CA ASP A 100 -6.73 -0.58 -11.06
C ASP A 100 -6.68 -0.55 -9.50
N GLU A 101 -7.49 -1.37 -8.88
CA GLU A 101 -7.56 -1.50 -7.42
C GLU A 101 -6.23 -1.96 -6.81
N LYS A 102 -5.45 -2.78 -7.54
CA LYS A 102 -4.14 -3.26 -7.06
C LYS A 102 -3.11 -2.14 -7.03
N GLU A 103 -3.14 -1.26 -8.03
CA GLU A 103 -2.26 -0.09 -8.08
C GLU A 103 -2.63 0.92 -6.99
N LEU A 104 -3.92 1.11 -6.72
CA LEU A 104 -4.39 1.91 -5.60
C LEU A 104 -3.90 1.32 -4.27
N GLN A 105 -4.13 0.03 -4.04
CA GLN A 105 -3.69 -0.67 -2.84
C GLN A 105 -2.16 -0.55 -2.64
N LYS A 106 -1.40 -0.74 -3.72
CA LYS A 106 0.06 -0.58 -3.70
C LYS A 106 0.47 0.82 -3.26
N LYS A 107 -0.16 1.86 -3.82
CA LYS A 107 0.14 3.25 -3.45
C LYS A 107 -0.18 3.53 -1.98
N LEU A 108 -1.33 3.08 -1.50
CA LEU A 108 -1.73 3.25 -0.10
C LEU A 108 -0.77 2.53 0.84
N PHE A 109 -0.38 1.31 0.50
CA PHE A 109 0.56 0.55 1.31
C PHE A 109 1.93 1.25 1.39
N LEU A 110 2.47 1.69 0.26
CA LEU A 110 3.74 2.44 0.24
C LEU A 110 3.64 3.75 1.03
N LYS A 111 2.49 4.43 0.97
CA LYS A 111 2.22 5.62 1.79
C LYS A 111 2.27 5.27 3.28
N ASN A 112 1.63 4.18 3.71
CA ASN A 112 1.66 3.74 5.10
C ASN A 112 3.08 3.34 5.53
N ILE A 113 3.83 2.61 4.69
CA ILE A 113 5.24 2.28 4.97
C ILE A 113 6.09 3.55 5.13
N SER A 114 5.81 4.61 4.37
CA SER A 114 6.56 5.88 4.48
C SER A 114 6.36 6.60 5.81
N THR A 115 5.37 6.20 6.62
CA THR A 115 5.17 6.74 7.97
C THR A 115 6.11 6.12 9.02
N ILE A 116 6.84 5.06 8.66
CA ILE A 116 7.85 4.46 9.53
C ILE A 116 8.97 5.48 9.74
N ASP A 117 9.26 5.82 11.00
CA ASP A 117 10.42 6.64 11.32
C ASP A 117 11.68 5.75 11.34
N PRO A 118 12.63 5.95 10.42
CA PRO A 118 13.87 5.17 10.41
C PRO A 118 14.70 5.32 11.69
N ALA A 119 14.55 6.43 12.42
CA ALA A 119 15.28 6.68 13.65
C ALA A 119 14.98 5.64 14.72
N ASP A 120 13.76 5.09 14.76
CA ASP A 120 13.36 4.05 15.69
C ASP A 120 14.17 2.75 15.53
N PHE A 121 14.77 2.58 14.35
CA PHE A 121 15.55 1.39 13.95
C PHE A 121 17.07 1.64 13.90
N ALA A 122 17.51 2.83 14.30
CA ALA A 122 18.94 3.20 14.25
C ALA A 122 19.77 2.23 15.10
N ASP A 123 20.81 1.67 14.49
CA ASP A 123 21.75 0.68 15.05
C ASP A 123 21.08 -0.58 15.65
N LYS A 124 19.82 -0.85 15.25
CA LYS A 124 19.08 -2.04 15.67
C LYS A 124 19.25 -3.22 14.72
N ARG A 125 19.07 -4.43 15.24
CA ARG A 125 18.94 -5.65 14.45
C ARG A 125 17.46 -5.84 14.14
N VAL A 126 17.07 -5.76 12.87
CA VAL A 126 15.68 -5.79 12.45
C VAL A 126 15.36 -7.09 11.74
N VAL A 127 14.31 -7.77 12.15
CA VAL A 127 13.67 -8.86 11.41
C VAL A 127 12.40 -8.31 10.78
N VAL A 128 12.35 -8.32 9.45
CA VAL A 128 11.10 -8.05 8.72
C VAL A 128 10.34 -9.35 8.60
N LYS A 129 9.18 -9.42 9.24
CA LYS A 129 8.36 -10.63 9.31
C LYS A 129 7.89 -11.05 7.91
N GLY A 130 8.13 -12.32 7.57
CA GLY A 130 7.84 -12.88 6.25
C GLY A 130 6.54 -13.64 6.14
N CYS A 131 5.99 -14.09 7.28
CA CYS A 131 4.74 -14.87 7.34
C CYS A 131 3.65 -14.07 8.03
N GLY A 132 2.43 -14.16 7.52
CA GLY A 132 1.25 -13.50 8.07
C GLY A 132 -0.01 -14.06 7.44
N GLU A 133 -1.16 -13.57 7.88
CA GLU A 133 -2.47 -13.94 7.33
C GLU A 133 -2.79 -13.13 6.05
N THR A 134 -2.22 -11.93 5.95
CA THR A 134 -2.45 -11.01 4.85
C THR A 134 -1.37 -11.17 3.78
N PRO A 135 -1.73 -11.32 2.50
CA PRO A 135 -0.75 -11.37 1.42
C PRO A 135 -0.07 -10.02 1.26
N ILE A 136 1.22 -9.98 1.50
CA ILE A 136 2.05 -8.79 1.38
C ILE A 136 2.81 -8.84 0.06
N GLY A 137 2.67 -7.80 -0.76
CA GLY A 137 3.40 -7.71 -2.03
C GLY A 137 4.91 -7.49 -1.83
N ASP A 138 5.71 -8.08 -2.71
CA ASP A 138 7.18 -8.03 -2.64
C ASP A 138 7.74 -6.60 -2.60
N TYR A 139 7.04 -5.66 -3.22
CA TYR A 139 7.41 -4.24 -3.23
C TYR A 139 7.46 -3.61 -1.84
N VAL A 140 6.68 -4.13 -0.88
CA VAL A 140 6.67 -3.66 0.52
C VAL A 140 8.00 -3.98 1.19
N TYR A 141 8.48 -5.21 1.00
CA TYR A 141 9.77 -5.66 1.56
C TYR A 141 10.96 -4.88 0.96
N MET A 142 10.92 -4.60 -0.35
CA MET A 142 11.91 -3.74 -0.99
C MET A 142 11.92 -2.34 -0.37
N GLU A 143 10.74 -1.73 -0.19
CA GLU A 143 10.63 -0.38 0.36
C GLU A 143 11.08 -0.31 1.82
N ILE A 144 10.68 -1.27 2.65
CA ILE A 144 11.15 -1.38 4.04
C ILE A 144 12.68 -1.51 4.07
N THR A 145 13.24 -2.35 3.20
CA THR A 145 14.70 -2.53 3.12
C THR A 145 15.39 -1.22 2.73
N ARG A 146 14.86 -0.51 1.72
CA ARG A 146 15.39 0.78 1.28
C ARG A 146 15.36 1.82 2.41
N LEU A 147 14.28 1.85 3.16
CA LEU A 147 14.06 2.79 4.26
C LEU A 147 15.02 2.53 5.43
N LEU A 148 15.19 1.26 5.81
CA LEU A 148 15.95 0.89 7.01
C LEU A 148 17.46 0.70 6.76
N ARG A 149 17.88 0.41 5.51
CA ARG A 149 19.26 0.14 5.15
C ARG A 149 20.27 1.21 5.61
N PRO A 150 19.95 2.52 5.55
CA PRO A 150 20.88 3.56 5.98
C PRO A 150 21.13 3.58 7.49
N VAL A 151 20.18 3.14 8.30
CA VAL A 151 20.18 3.34 9.76
C VAL A 151 20.34 2.05 10.56
N ALA A 152 19.80 0.93 10.08
CA ALA A 152 19.81 -0.33 10.82
C ALA A 152 21.21 -0.94 10.92
N LYS A 153 21.48 -1.64 12.02
CA LYS A 153 22.68 -2.46 12.21
C LYS A 153 22.67 -3.71 11.33
N SER A 154 21.51 -4.36 11.24
CA SER A 154 21.27 -5.47 10.33
C SER A 154 19.79 -5.58 9.98
N ILE A 155 19.51 -6.13 8.79
CA ILE A 155 18.17 -6.43 8.31
C ILE A 155 18.13 -7.92 7.95
N MET A 156 17.12 -8.61 8.40
CA MET A 156 16.86 -10.02 8.15
C MET A 156 15.40 -10.18 7.70
N TYR A 157 15.14 -11.18 6.88
CA TYR A 157 13.78 -11.53 6.46
C TYR A 157 13.37 -12.87 7.10
N GLY A 158 12.14 -13.00 7.54
CA GLY A 158 11.58 -14.25 8.05
C GLY A 158 11.02 -14.12 9.47
N GLU A 159 11.14 -15.19 10.23
CA GLU A 159 10.77 -15.22 11.64
C GLU A 159 12.03 -15.16 12.51
N PRO A 160 11.96 -14.64 13.78
CA PRO A 160 13.14 -14.52 14.64
C PRO A 160 13.93 -15.83 14.85
N CYS A 161 13.25 -16.97 14.71
CA CYS A 161 13.85 -18.30 14.85
C CYS A 161 14.45 -18.86 13.52
N SER A 162 14.08 -18.28 12.36
CA SER A 162 14.52 -18.73 11.05
C SER A 162 14.56 -17.56 10.08
N THR A 163 15.71 -16.93 9.95
CA THR A 163 15.89 -15.69 9.18
C THR A 163 16.84 -15.88 8.00
N VAL A 164 16.57 -15.12 6.93
CA VAL A 164 17.48 -14.90 5.82
C VAL A 164 18.15 -13.54 6.01
N PRO A 165 19.51 -13.48 6.11
CA PRO A 165 20.22 -12.21 6.20
C PRO A 165 20.09 -11.41 4.90
N ILE A 166 19.71 -10.13 5.01
CA ILE A 166 19.60 -9.21 3.87
C ILE A 166 20.74 -8.19 3.92
N PHE A 167 21.02 -7.63 5.09
CA PHE A 167 22.03 -6.60 5.27
C PHE A 167 22.66 -6.69 6.66
N LYS A 168 23.96 -6.42 6.72
CA LYS A 168 24.72 -6.22 7.97
C LYS A 168 25.71 -5.09 7.79
N LYS A 169 25.66 -4.11 8.68
CA LYS A 169 26.66 -3.02 8.75
C LYS A 169 28.02 -3.62 9.10
N LYS A 170 29.04 -3.21 8.37
CA LYS A 170 30.43 -3.60 8.65
C LYS A 170 30.97 -2.85 9.85
#